data_a49f97f0a97ab334e959feb233d4fcab
#
_entry.id   a49f97f0a97ab334e959feb233d4fcab
#
_cell.length_a   1.000
_cell.length_b   1.000
_cell.length_c   1.000
_cell.angle_alpha   90.00
_cell.angle_beta   90.00
_cell.angle_gamma   90.00
#
_symmetry.space_group_name_H-M   'P 1'
#
loop_
_entity.id
_entity.type
_entity.pdbx_description
1 polymer ?
#
loop_
_entity_poly.entity_id
_entity_poly.type
_entity_poly.pdbx_seq_one_letter_code
_entity_poly.pdbx_strand_id
1 'polypeptide(L)'
;SEIDNDAGAVLLKNAEVVCGINEERLTRIKRHRGFPHKSVEWILKYSNLSIENIDYIAIAKASPTDNPDRFYRVSNLLRSYDYFDKKDPSSFLVKTLNLVINKYRNAPKSIELAKKMNDEIDEWINNNNCSDKVIRVPHHRAHAECAYWASGFENALAVTMDGQGEGVTSQVYLVNNGEFSLLKEVRAPHSLGNFYAAVTKALGFKPARHEGKITGLAAYADQDPELLLEIQKMAFYEPGGGFFSPSIYGNYIKIVKLGKKYGKEKISSVFQYIIEDITSKYISYYVEKHQVADIVLAGGVFGNVKLNQKIHEINGVNNIYVFPHMADGGLGYGAAQFVYREKSNDNSISSIKDVYWGPEYTNDEVKESLDRYGIKYKYYDQIEKEVALCLSKDKVVTHFSGRMEFGPRSLGNRSILYPATTPSVNNWLNHKLERSEFMPFAPVTLSEYADECYLNIKGAEKTSQFMTITFECTDKMKNQSPAVVHVDGTARPQLVSENINPRYYKILSEYYNLTGIPSIVNTSFNMHEEPIVCSPDDAITAFLQSELDYLAIGNFLVEGDLKN
;
A
#
# COMPACT_ATOMS: atom_id res chain seq x y z
N SER A 1 11.53 -5.92 -7.79
CA SER A 1 10.60 -6.79 -8.48
C SER A 1 11.09 -7.08 -9.88
N GLU A 2 10.66 -8.17 -10.50
CA GLU A 2 11.03 -8.43 -11.89
C GLU A 2 10.48 -7.36 -12.83
N ILE A 3 9.50 -6.58 -12.35
CA ILE A 3 8.85 -5.51 -13.10
C ILE A 3 8.33 -4.52 -12.06
N ASP A 4 8.93 -3.34 -11.96
CA ASP A 4 8.50 -2.30 -11.06
C ASP A 4 7.03 -1.94 -11.35
N ASN A 5 6.20 -2.00 -10.32
CA ASN A 5 4.80 -1.61 -10.38
C ASN A 5 4.64 -0.27 -9.65
N ASP A 6 3.63 0.51 -10.03
CA ASP A 6 3.30 1.76 -9.36
C ASP A 6 4.36 2.87 -9.54
N ALA A 7 4.73 3.16 -10.80
CA ALA A 7 5.59 4.28 -11.13
C ALA A 7 5.04 5.60 -10.56
N GLY A 8 5.93 6.49 -10.14
CA GLY A 8 5.57 7.80 -9.60
C GLY A 8 6.80 8.64 -9.36
N ALA A 9 6.59 9.90 -9.02
CA ALA A 9 7.64 10.84 -8.70
C ALA A 9 7.28 11.71 -7.48
N VAL A 10 8.31 12.15 -6.75
CA VAL A 10 8.20 13.03 -5.58
C VAL A 10 9.29 14.09 -5.68
N LEU A 11 8.96 15.33 -5.38
CA LEU A 11 9.89 16.45 -5.27
C LEU A 11 10.12 16.79 -3.80
N LEU A 12 11.38 16.80 -3.39
CA LEU A 12 11.80 17.28 -2.08
C LEU A 12 12.52 18.62 -2.20
N LYS A 13 12.38 19.45 -1.18
CA LYS A 13 13.19 20.63 -0.93
C LYS A 13 13.60 20.63 0.53
N ASN A 14 14.91 20.57 0.82
CA ASN A 14 15.44 20.52 2.19
C ASN A 14 14.76 19.43 3.05
N ALA A 15 14.70 18.20 2.55
CA ALA A 15 14.03 17.04 3.14
C ALA A 15 12.48 17.10 3.19
N GLU A 16 11.86 18.25 2.96
CA GLU A 16 10.40 18.40 2.97
C GLU A 16 9.80 18.07 1.61
N VAL A 17 8.62 17.46 1.61
CA VAL A 17 7.89 17.15 0.38
C VAL A 17 7.19 18.39 -0.14
N VAL A 18 7.53 18.79 -1.36
CA VAL A 18 6.84 19.86 -2.10
C VAL A 18 5.57 19.30 -2.75
N CYS A 19 5.74 18.22 -3.52
CA CYS A 19 4.65 17.52 -4.20
C CYS A 19 5.07 16.11 -4.59
N GLY A 20 4.08 15.26 -4.90
CA GLY A 20 4.32 13.89 -5.36
C GLY A 20 3.05 13.28 -5.95
N ILE A 21 3.21 12.45 -6.98
CA ILE A 21 2.08 11.78 -7.63
C ILE A 21 2.50 10.45 -8.25
N ASN A 22 1.58 9.49 -8.25
CA ASN A 22 1.74 8.23 -8.97
C ASN A 22 1.28 8.38 -10.43
N GLU A 23 2.04 7.80 -11.35
CA GLU A 23 1.80 7.86 -12.80
C GLU A 23 0.41 7.36 -13.20
N GLU A 24 -0.11 6.35 -12.50
CA GLU A 24 -1.45 5.81 -12.73
C GLU A 24 -2.56 6.86 -12.59
N ARG A 25 -2.36 7.88 -11.75
CA ARG A 25 -3.34 8.95 -11.51
C ARG A 25 -3.52 9.83 -12.74
N LEU A 26 -2.42 10.06 -13.47
CA LEU A 26 -2.38 10.91 -14.66
C LEU A 26 -2.62 10.14 -15.95
N THR A 27 -2.21 8.88 -16.02
CA THR A 27 -2.40 8.03 -17.20
C THR A 27 -3.73 7.29 -17.22
N ARG A 28 -4.41 7.19 -16.07
CA ARG A 28 -5.60 6.37 -15.83
C ARG A 28 -5.38 4.86 -16.06
N ILE A 29 -4.12 4.44 -16.07
CA ILE A 29 -3.72 3.02 -16.18
C ILE A 29 -3.30 2.53 -14.81
N LYS A 30 -4.13 1.70 -14.14
CA LYS A 30 -3.87 1.21 -12.79
C LYS A 30 -2.57 0.44 -12.70
N ARG A 31 -1.72 0.81 -11.71
CA ARG A 31 -0.38 0.27 -11.50
C ARG A 31 0.50 0.44 -12.74
N HIS A 32 0.54 1.66 -13.25
CA HIS A 32 1.35 2.02 -14.41
C HIS A 32 2.79 1.57 -14.21
N ARG A 33 3.37 0.96 -15.26
CA ARG A 33 4.74 0.45 -15.28
C ARG A 33 5.57 1.26 -16.25
N GLY A 34 6.85 1.42 -15.98
CA GLY A 34 7.76 2.16 -16.81
C GLY A 34 8.21 3.46 -16.15
N PHE A 35 8.84 4.33 -16.95
CA PHE A 35 9.27 5.63 -16.47
C PHE A 35 8.06 6.56 -16.24
N PRO A 36 8.01 7.32 -15.11
CA PRO A 36 6.86 8.14 -14.76
C PRO A 36 6.86 9.51 -15.47
N HIS A 37 6.73 9.50 -16.79
CA HIS A 37 6.82 10.71 -17.63
C HIS A 37 5.85 11.81 -17.21
N LYS A 38 4.56 11.48 -17.06
CA LYS A 38 3.54 12.47 -16.70
C LYS A 38 3.68 12.95 -15.25
N SER A 39 4.14 12.10 -14.34
CA SER A 39 4.40 12.50 -12.96
C SER A 39 5.55 13.50 -12.87
N VAL A 40 6.64 13.28 -13.61
CA VAL A 40 7.78 14.20 -13.68
C VAL A 40 7.35 15.53 -14.31
N GLU A 41 6.65 15.48 -15.45
CA GLU A 41 6.13 16.67 -16.11
C GLU A 41 5.19 17.48 -15.18
N TRP A 42 4.27 16.81 -14.50
CA TRP A 42 3.35 17.43 -13.58
C TRP A 42 4.08 18.11 -12.41
N ILE A 43 5.06 17.42 -11.80
CA ILE A 43 5.85 17.97 -10.69
C ILE A 43 6.59 19.24 -11.10
N LEU A 44 7.27 19.21 -12.25
CA LEU A 44 8.01 20.37 -12.74
C LEU A 44 7.08 21.56 -13.04
N LYS A 45 5.93 21.29 -13.67
CA LYS A 45 4.90 22.31 -13.94
C LYS A 45 4.31 22.88 -12.64
N TYR A 46 3.92 22.01 -11.69
CA TYR A 46 3.33 22.41 -10.42
C TYR A 46 4.27 23.28 -9.57
N SER A 47 5.56 22.94 -9.56
CA SER A 47 6.57 23.67 -8.81
C SER A 47 7.17 24.86 -9.56
N ASN A 48 6.76 25.09 -10.81
CA ASN A 48 7.35 26.10 -11.72
C ASN A 48 8.87 25.96 -11.85
N LEU A 49 9.34 24.73 -12.01
CA LEU A 49 10.77 24.39 -12.17
C LEU A 49 11.02 23.73 -13.53
N SER A 50 12.29 23.79 -13.96
CA SER A 50 12.83 22.97 -15.06
C SER A 50 13.83 21.95 -14.50
N ILE A 51 14.26 20.98 -15.30
CA ILE A 51 15.30 20.01 -14.92
C ILE A 51 16.62 20.68 -14.53
N GLU A 52 16.91 21.82 -15.08
CA GLU A 52 18.11 22.60 -14.76
C GLU A 52 18.11 23.08 -13.30
N ASN A 53 16.92 23.36 -12.74
CA ASN A 53 16.75 23.80 -11.35
C ASN A 53 16.81 22.65 -10.34
N ILE A 54 16.84 21.40 -10.79
CA ILE A 54 16.94 20.22 -9.93
C ILE A 54 18.41 19.93 -9.66
N ASP A 55 18.79 19.83 -8.39
CA ASP A 55 20.15 19.51 -7.98
C ASP A 55 20.49 18.04 -8.21
N TYR A 56 19.60 17.14 -7.83
CA TYR A 56 19.79 15.69 -7.92
C TYR A 56 18.50 14.96 -8.33
N ILE A 57 18.68 13.86 -9.06
CA ILE A 57 17.61 12.96 -9.50
C ILE A 57 17.87 11.59 -8.91
N ALA A 58 17.07 11.22 -7.92
CA ALA A 58 17.16 9.91 -7.26
C ALA A 58 16.30 8.87 -7.98
N ILE A 59 16.91 7.76 -8.39
CA ILE A 59 16.19 6.63 -9.01
C ILE A 59 16.29 5.42 -8.08
N ALA A 60 15.16 4.94 -7.59
CA ALA A 60 15.08 3.78 -6.69
C ALA A 60 15.31 2.46 -7.42
N LYS A 61 16.49 2.30 -8.01
CA LYS A 61 16.92 1.11 -8.73
C LYS A 61 18.43 1.11 -8.88
N ALA A 62 19.09 -0.01 -8.54
CA ALA A 62 20.53 -0.14 -8.77
C ALA A 62 20.89 -0.09 -10.26
N SER A 63 22.15 0.23 -10.55
CA SER A 63 22.65 0.24 -11.91
C SER A 63 22.49 -1.13 -12.57
N PRO A 64 22.16 -1.19 -13.88
CA PRO A 64 22.13 -2.45 -14.64
C PRO A 64 23.48 -3.18 -14.65
N THR A 65 24.59 -2.43 -14.50
CA THR A 65 25.95 -2.99 -14.43
C THR A 65 26.23 -3.65 -13.09
N ASP A 66 25.59 -3.20 -12.01
CA ASP A 66 25.75 -3.71 -10.65
C ASP A 66 24.78 -4.84 -10.33
N ASN A 67 23.93 -5.20 -11.31
CA ASN A 67 22.87 -6.18 -11.12
C ASN A 67 23.40 -7.61 -11.38
N PRO A 68 23.69 -8.37 -10.33
CA PRO A 68 24.07 -9.77 -10.46
C PRO A 68 22.91 -10.69 -10.87
N ASP A 69 21.74 -10.15 -11.25
CA ASP A 69 20.50 -10.91 -11.53
C ASP A 69 20.70 -12.04 -12.55
N ARG A 70 21.60 -11.89 -13.51
CA ARG A 70 21.91 -12.94 -14.46
C ARG A 70 22.57 -14.16 -13.79
N PHE A 71 23.43 -13.91 -12.80
CA PHE A 71 24.09 -14.95 -12.00
C PHE A 71 23.14 -15.51 -10.92
N TYR A 72 22.30 -14.64 -10.33
CA TYR A 72 21.34 -15.00 -9.29
C TYR A 72 20.23 -15.93 -9.80
N ARG A 73 19.73 -15.73 -11.01
CA ARG A 73 18.70 -16.62 -11.59
C ARG A 73 19.19 -18.05 -11.73
N VAL A 74 20.43 -18.23 -12.15
CA VAL A 74 21.04 -19.58 -12.29
C VAL A 74 21.40 -20.15 -10.91
N SER A 75 21.95 -19.36 -9.99
CA SER A 75 22.33 -19.84 -8.66
C SER A 75 21.12 -20.11 -7.77
N ASN A 76 20.04 -19.31 -7.88
CA ASN A 76 18.79 -19.57 -7.16
C ASN A 76 18.06 -20.80 -7.71
N LEU A 77 18.15 -21.03 -9.02
CA LEU A 77 17.70 -22.25 -9.66
C LEU A 77 18.44 -23.47 -9.11
N LEU A 78 19.77 -23.39 -9.00
CA LEU A 78 20.61 -24.47 -8.50
C LEU A 78 20.43 -24.72 -7.00
N ARG A 79 20.32 -23.65 -6.17
CA ARG A 79 20.08 -23.79 -4.72
C ARG A 79 18.70 -24.34 -4.39
N SER A 80 17.68 -23.95 -5.13
CA SER A 80 16.34 -24.56 -5.03
C SER A 80 16.41 -26.05 -5.39
N TYR A 81 17.21 -26.40 -6.38
CA TYR A 81 17.46 -27.76 -6.81
C TYR A 81 18.11 -28.61 -5.72
N ASP A 82 19.25 -28.18 -5.14
CA ASP A 82 20.00 -28.91 -4.11
C ASP A 82 19.17 -29.20 -2.84
N TYR A 83 18.26 -28.30 -2.46
CA TYR A 83 17.43 -28.49 -1.29
C TYR A 83 16.33 -29.54 -1.51
N PHE A 84 15.74 -29.58 -2.71
CA PHE A 84 14.63 -30.48 -3.01
C PHE A 84 15.07 -31.87 -3.49
N ASP A 85 16.22 -31.97 -4.15
CA ASP A 85 16.80 -33.24 -4.58
C ASP A 85 17.09 -34.17 -3.37
N LYS A 86 17.49 -33.59 -2.24
CA LYS A 86 17.72 -34.33 -0.98
C LYS A 86 16.47 -34.85 -0.29
N LYS A 87 15.27 -34.36 -0.64
CA LYS A 87 14.03 -34.71 0.08
C LYS A 87 13.00 -35.50 -0.71
N ASP A 88 12.92 -35.37 -2.03
CA ASP A 88 11.93 -36.09 -2.86
C ASP A 88 12.36 -36.19 -4.34
N PRO A 89 13.05 -37.29 -4.73
CA PRO A 89 13.49 -37.51 -6.11
C PRO A 89 12.36 -37.62 -7.13
N SER A 90 11.15 -38.03 -6.73
CA SER A 90 10.02 -38.19 -7.65
C SER A 90 9.45 -36.86 -8.19
N SER A 91 9.72 -35.78 -7.45
CA SER A 91 9.32 -34.43 -7.83
C SER A 91 10.29 -33.76 -8.84
N PHE A 92 11.43 -34.39 -9.11
CA PHE A 92 12.50 -33.89 -9.97
C PHE A 92 12.07 -33.65 -11.43
N LEU A 93 11.42 -34.63 -12.06
CA LEU A 93 10.98 -34.56 -13.44
C LEU A 93 9.95 -33.43 -13.66
N VAL A 94 9.02 -33.27 -12.73
CA VAL A 94 8.00 -32.22 -12.78
C VAL A 94 8.61 -30.84 -12.55
N LYS A 95 9.59 -30.73 -11.64
CA LYS A 95 10.32 -29.48 -11.37
C LYS A 95 11.19 -29.06 -12.55
N THR A 96 11.93 -30.00 -13.13
CA THR A 96 12.79 -29.74 -14.29
C THR A 96 11.96 -29.36 -15.51
N LEU A 97 10.82 -30.00 -15.72
CA LEU A 97 9.90 -29.67 -16.81
C LEU A 97 9.26 -28.28 -16.62
N ASN A 98 8.83 -27.94 -15.41
CA ASN A 98 8.29 -26.61 -15.09
C ASN A 98 9.36 -25.50 -15.17
N LEU A 99 10.60 -25.78 -14.75
CA LEU A 99 11.75 -24.88 -14.89
C LEU A 99 12.09 -24.61 -16.36
N VAL A 100 12.09 -25.66 -17.17
CA VAL A 100 12.36 -25.56 -18.62
C VAL A 100 11.21 -24.81 -19.32
N ILE A 101 9.96 -25.14 -19.02
CA ILE A 101 8.78 -24.48 -19.59
C ILE A 101 8.72 -22.99 -19.22
N ASN A 102 8.99 -22.64 -17.95
CA ASN A 102 9.01 -21.25 -17.51
C ASN A 102 10.21 -20.46 -18.05
N LYS A 103 11.39 -21.09 -18.15
CA LYS A 103 12.59 -20.50 -18.78
C LYS A 103 12.33 -20.12 -20.22
N TYR A 104 11.62 -20.95 -20.97
CA TYR A 104 11.34 -20.71 -22.40
C TYR A 104 10.08 -19.84 -22.63
N ARG A 105 9.14 -19.79 -21.69
CA ARG A 105 7.87 -19.08 -21.87
C ARG A 105 7.85 -17.65 -21.32
N ASN A 106 8.49 -17.37 -20.20
CA ASN A 106 8.37 -16.10 -19.47
C ASN A 106 9.69 -15.33 -19.31
N ALA A 107 10.83 -15.98 -19.29
CA ALA A 107 12.13 -15.32 -19.12
C ALA A 107 12.48 -14.30 -20.24
N PRO A 108 12.20 -14.57 -21.51
CA PRO A 108 12.47 -13.58 -22.56
C PRO A 108 11.65 -12.31 -22.40
N LYS A 109 10.35 -12.42 -22.07
CA LYS A 109 9.45 -11.25 -21.93
C LYS A 109 9.77 -10.37 -20.72
N SER A 110 10.13 -10.96 -19.59
CA SER A 110 10.51 -10.19 -18.39
C SER A 110 11.87 -9.50 -18.54
N ILE A 111 12.81 -10.15 -19.24
CA ILE A 111 14.11 -9.55 -19.57
C ILE A 111 13.95 -8.42 -20.60
N GLU A 112 13.15 -8.63 -21.63
CA GLU A 112 12.85 -7.62 -22.64
C GLU A 112 12.17 -6.40 -22.03
N LEU A 113 11.19 -6.61 -21.14
CA LEU A 113 10.50 -5.52 -20.45
C LEU A 113 11.43 -4.77 -19.48
N ALA A 114 12.26 -5.47 -18.71
CA ALA A 114 13.25 -4.84 -17.84
C ALA A 114 14.29 -4.03 -18.63
N LYS A 115 14.71 -4.55 -19.80
CA LYS A 115 15.59 -3.83 -20.71
C LYS A 115 14.91 -2.59 -21.25
N LYS A 116 13.68 -2.70 -21.77
CA LYS A 116 12.90 -1.57 -22.26
C LYS A 116 12.75 -0.46 -21.21
N MET A 117 12.47 -0.80 -19.96
CA MET A 117 12.35 0.18 -18.88
C MET A 117 13.68 0.89 -18.59
N ASN A 118 14.81 0.17 -18.63
CA ASN A 118 16.12 0.80 -18.48
C ASN A 118 16.44 1.70 -19.67
N ASP A 119 16.13 1.25 -20.87
CA ASP A 119 16.32 2.03 -22.10
C ASP A 119 15.48 3.33 -22.06
N GLU A 120 14.23 3.29 -21.55
CA GLU A 120 13.37 4.48 -21.34
C GLU A 120 13.98 5.47 -20.32
N ILE A 121 14.54 4.96 -19.21
CA ILE A 121 15.22 5.79 -18.21
C ILE A 121 16.46 6.46 -18.83
N ASP A 122 17.30 5.68 -19.50
CA ASP A 122 18.55 6.17 -20.09
C ASP A 122 18.28 7.16 -21.23
N GLU A 123 17.25 6.92 -22.05
CA GLU A 123 16.77 7.83 -23.08
C GLU A 123 16.29 9.15 -22.48
N TRP A 124 15.49 9.11 -21.41
CA TRP A 124 15.02 10.30 -20.74
C TRP A 124 16.18 11.12 -20.14
N ILE A 125 17.15 10.47 -19.49
CA ILE A 125 18.36 11.10 -18.94
C ILE A 125 19.14 11.81 -20.04
N ASN A 126 19.36 11.13 -21.17
CA ASN A 126 20.11 11.69 -22.30
C ASN A 126 19.38 12.86 -22.95
N ASN A 127 18.06 12.75 -23.17
CA ASN A 127 17.25 13.81 -23.78
C ASN A 127 17.19 15.08 -22.92
N ASN A 128 17.38 14.96 -21.60
CA ASN A 128 17.38 16.09 -20.67
C ASN A 128 18.81 16.53 -20.26
N ASN A 129 19.86 15.90 -20.79
CA ASN A 129 21.27 16.21 -20.47
C ASN A 129 21.56 16.26 -18.96
N CYS A 130 20.99 15.34 -18.16
CA CYS A 130 21.03 15.37 -16.71
C CYS A 130 21.75 14.17 -16.06
N SER A 131 22.61 13.50 -16.82
CA SER A 131 23.33 12.30 -16.35
C SER A 131 24.21 12.53 -15.12
N ASP A 132 24.77 13.72 -14.98
CA ASP A 132 25.58 14.16 -13.84
C ASP A 132 24.78 14.36 -12.54
N LYS A 133 23.46 14.54 -12.64
CA LYS A 133 22.53 14.73 -11.51
C LYS A 133 21.93 13.40 -11.01
N VAL A 134 22.06 12.31 -11.77
CA VAL A 134 21.39 11.05 -11.48
C VAL A 134 22.14 10.22 -10.45
N ILE A 135 21.43 9.83 -9.40
CA ILE A 135 21.93 8.91 -8.36
C ILE A 135 20.95 7.73 -8.25
N ARG A 136 21.49 6.51 -8.39
CA ARG A 136 20.71 5.29 -8.25
C ARG A 136 20.77 4.77 -6.82
N VAL A 137 19.62 4.44 -6.24
CA VAL A 137 19.49 4.01 -4.86
C VAL A 137 18.99 2.55 -4.84
N PRO A 138 19.63 1.65 -4.08
CA PRO A 138 19.18 0.27 -3.97
C PRO A 138 17.73 0.17 -3.47
N HIS A 139 16.94 -0.73 -4.06
CA HIS A 139 15.50 -0.86 -3.84
C HIS A 139 15.11 -0.97 -2.35
N HIS A 140 15.67 -1.95 -1.63
CA HIS A 140 15.34 -2.13 -0.22
C HIS A 140 15.89 -1.01 0.68
N ARG A 141 16.99 -0.37 0.28
CA ARG A 141 17.47 0.83 0.97
C ARG A 141 16.47 1.97 0.82
N ALA A 142 15.93 2.22 -0.37
CA ALA A 142 14.89 3.23 -0.58
C ALA A 142 13.62 2.93 0.24
N HIS A 143 13.20 1.66 0.38
CA HIS A 143 12.12 1.28 1.30
C HIS A 143 12.43 1.62 2.76
N ALA A 144 13.63 1.33 3.25
CA ALA A 144 14.02 1.62 4.63
C ALA A 144 14.03 3.13 4.91
N GLU A 145 14.59 3.91 3.98
CA GLU A 145 14.61 5.38 4.03
C GLU A 145 13.18 5.96 4.04
N CYS A 146 12.27 5.41 3.20
CA CYS A 146 10.87 5.79 3.19
C CYS A 146 10.23 5.73 4.58
N ALA A 147 10.35 4.58 5.22
CA ALA A 147 9.68 4.35 6.49
C ALA A 147 10.32 5.14 7.62
N TYR A 148 11.65 5.19 7.66
CA TYR A 148 12.37 5.85 8.74
C TYR A 148 12.15 7.37 8.74
N TRP A 149 12.47 8.06 7.65
CA TRP A 149 12.37 9.53 7.61
C TRP A 149 10.95 10.07 7.67
N ALA A 150 9.96 9.26 7.30
CA ALA A 150 8.57 9.61 7.45
C ALA A 150 8.03 9.41 8.87
N SER A 151 8.68 8.58 9.69
CA SER A 151 8.19 8.20 11.02
C SER A 151 8.37 9.30 12.07
N GLY A 152 9.51 9.98 12.06
CA GLY A 152 9.92 10.90 13.12
C GLY A 152 10.60 10.21 14.30
N PHE A 153 10.97 8.93 14.19
CA PHE A 153 11.69 8.21 15.24
C PHE A 153 13.19 8.51 15.18
N GLU A 154 13.83 8.73 16.32
CA GLU A 154 15.28 8.92 16.40
C GLU A 154 16.02 7.59 16.25
N ASN A 155 15.51 6.55 16.92
CA ASN A 155 16.07 5.21 16.86
C ASN A 155 14.96 4.24 16.47
N ALA A 156 15.24 3.35 15.52
CA ALA A 156 14.25 2.40 15.06
C ALA A 156 14.88 1.13 14.49
N LEU A 157 14.10 0.06 14.50
CA LEU A 157 14.34 -1.12 13.66
C LEU A 157 13.60 -0.90 12.34
N ALA A 158 14.32 -0.65 11.25
CA ALA A 158 13.72 -0.53 9.93
C ALA A 158 13.70 -1.90 9.25
N VAL A 159 12.50 -2.41 8.98
CA VAL A 159 12.30 -3.71 8.32
C VAL A 159 11.65 -3.50 6.96
N THR A 160 12.31 -4.02 5.94
CA THR A 160 11.76 -4.02 4.57
C THR A 160 11.44 -5.44 4.14
N MET A 161 10.29 -5.65 3.53
CA MET A 161 9.90 -6.97 3.05
C MET A 161 9.01 -6.88 1.81
N ASP A 162 9.47 -7.49 0.71
CA ASP A 162 8.78 -7.40 -0.57
C ASP A 162 8.79 -8.75 -1.31
N GLY A 163 8.21 -8.75 -2.50
CA GLY A 163 8.33 -9.86 -3.44
C GLY A 163 9.79 -10.08 -3.80
N GLN A 164 10.42 -9.10 -4.39
CA GLN A 164 11.86 -9.06 -4.69
C GLN A 164 12.25 -7.70 -5.28
N GLY A 165 13.33 -7.10 -4.80
CA GLY A 165 14.04 -5.98 -5.42
C GLY A 165 15.52 -6.34 -5.57
N GLU A 166 16.05 -6.39 -6.82
CA GLU A 166 17.48 -6.64 -7.09
C GLU A 166 18.02 -7.95 -6.47
N GLY A 167 17.17 -8.99 -6.39
CA GLY A 167 17.53 -10.27 -5.78
C GLY A 167 17.41 -10.31 -4.25
N VAL A 168 17.10 -9.19 -3.61
CA VAL A 168 16.83 -9.09 -2.17
C VAL A 168 15.32 -9.14 -1.94
N THR A 169 14.88 -9.73 -0.85
CA THR A 169 13.45 -9.90 -0.50
C THR A 169 13.09 -9.32 0.87
N SER A 170 14.10 -9.13 1.73
CA SER A 170 13.96 -8.46 3.02
C SER A 170 15.30 -7.93 3.49
N GLN A 171 15.28 -6.77 4.14
CA GLN A 171 16.40 -6.24 4.90
C GLN A 171 15.94 -5.74 6.27
N VAL A 172 16.81 -5.87 7.26
CA VAL A 172 16.64 -5.33 8.60
C VAL A 172 17.80 -4.39 8.90
N TYR A 173 17.48 -3.17 9.25
CA TYR A 173 18.46 -2.17 9.68
C TYR A 173 18.19 -1.76 11.13
N LEU A 174 19.27 -1.60 11.89
CA LEU A 174 19.25 -0.78 13.09
C LEU A 174 19.55 0.66 12.64
N VAL A 175 18.68 1.58 12.97
CA VAL A 175 18.86 2.98 12.65
C VAL A 175 18.97 3.78 13.93
N ASN A 176 20.06 4.55 14.07
CA ASN A 176 20.31 5.44 15.20
C ASN A 176 20.59 6.85 14.68
N ASN A 177 19.73 7.79 14.97
CA ASN A 177 19.89 9.20 14.53
C ASN A 177 20.24 9.34 13.03
N GLY A 178 19.55 8.59 12.17
CA GLY A 178 19.76 8.62 10.73
C GLY A 178 20.89 7.74 10.20
N GLU A 179 21.67 7.08 11.07
CA GLU A 179 22.71 6.14 10.66
C GLU A 179 22.16 4.71 10.55
N PHE A 180 22.18 4.16 9.35
CA PHE A 180 21.63 2.85 9.01
C PHE A 180 22.71 1.75 9.07
N SER A 181 22.57 0.82 9.99
CA SER A 181 23.41 -0.38 10.13
C SER A 181 22.62 -1.61 9.65
N LEU A 182 23.06 -2.24 8.55
CA LEU A 182 22.41 -3.44 8.03
C LEU A 182 22.69 -4.64 8.97
N LEU A 183 21.64 -5.20 9.55
CA LEU A 183 21.70 -6.36 10.45
C LEU A 183 21.49 -7.68 9.71
N LYS A 184 20.59 -7.67 8.73
CA LYS A 184 20.20 -8.88 7.99
C LYS A 184 19.77 -8.54 6.57
N GLU A 185 20.10 -9.43 5.67
CA GLU A 185 19.56 -9.47 4.31
C GLU A 185 19.08 -10.89 4.02
N VAL A 186 17.86 -10.99 3.48
CA VAL A 186 17.31 -12.24 2.94
C VAL A 186 17.19 -12.10 1.43
N ARG A 187 17.65 -13.12 0.73
CA ARG A 187 17.69 -13.11 -0.74
C ARG A 187 16.76 -14.14 -1.35
N ALA A 188 16.37 -13.89 -2.60
CA ALA A 188 15.67 -14.89 -3.39
C ALA A 188 16.45 -16.24 -3.43
N PRO A 189 15.76 -17.38 -3.38
CA PRO A 189 14.33 -17.56 -3.63
C PRO A 189 13.43 -17.36 -2.38
N HIS A 190 14.00 -17.07 -1.21
CA HIS A 190 13.24 -16.96 0.03
C HIS A 190 12.52 -15.61 0.06
N SER A 191 11.21 -15.61 -0.18
CA SER A 191 10.38 -14.41 -0.23
C SER A 191 8.99 -14.69 0.30
N LEU A 192 8.62 -14.04 1.40
CA LEU A 192 7.26 -14.13 1.95
C LEU A 192 6.25 -13.41 1.05
N GLY A 193 6.65 -12.33 0.36
CA GLY A 193 5.81 -11.66 -0.62
C GLY A 193 5.46 -12.57 -1.80
N ASN A 194 6.45 -13.25 -2.37
CA ASN A 194 6.24 -14.21 -3.46
C ASN A 194 5.47 -15.46 -3.00
N PHE A 195 5.69 -15.89 -1.76
CA PHE A 195 4.92 -17.00 -1.17
C PHE A 195 3.43 -16.63 -1.04
N TYR A 196 3.12 -15.43 -0.59
CA TYR A 196 1.76 -14.93 -0.48
C TYR A 196 1.12 -14.66 -1.86
N ALA A 197 1.89 -14.15 -2.82
CA ALA A 197 1.45 -14.01 -4.20
C ALA A 197 1.13 -15.36 -4.88
N ALA A 198 1.83 -16.43 -4.49
CA ALA A 198 1.57 -17.78 -5.02
C ALA A 198 0.19 -18.31 -4.58
N VAL A 199 -0.22 -18.13 -3.34
CA VAL A 199 -1.57 -18.52 -2.89
C VAL A 199 -2.63 -17.63 -3.54
N THR A 200 -2.38 -16.31 -3.65
CA THR A 200 -3.27 -15.38 -4.35
C THR A 200 -3.59 -15.89 -5.76
N LYS A 201 -2.56 -16.25 -6.52
CA LYS A 201 -2.72 -16.83 -7.86
C LYS A 201 -3.42 -18.19 -7.85
N ALA A 202 -3.06 -19.07 -6.90
CA ALA A 202 -3.61 -20.42 -6.82
C ALA A 202 -5.12 -20.44 -6.53
N LEU A 203 -5.64 -19.42 -5.84
CA LEU A 203 -7.06 -19.22 -5.56
C LEU A 203 -7.82 -18.49 -6.68
N GLY A 204 -7.14 -18.16 -7.81
CA GLY A 204 -7.73 -17.54 -8.98
C GLY A 204 -7.76 -16.01 -8.94
N PHE A 205 -7.03 -15.38 -8.01
CA PHE A 205 -6.90 -13.93 -7.92
C PHE A 205 -5.66 -13.42 -8.66
N LYS A 206 -5.58 -12.10 -8.88
CA LYS A 206 -4.44 -11.45 -9.56
C LYS A 206 -3.32 -11.17 -8.56
N PRO A 207 -2.13 -11.82 -8.66
CA PRO A 207 -0.97 -11.50 -7.83
C PRO A 207 -0.55 -10.03 -7.96
N ALA A 208 0.06 -9.51 -6.90
CA ALA A 208 0.46 -8.12 -6.75
C ALA A 208 -0.70 -7.10 -6.78
N ARG A 209 -1.97 -7.57 -6.75
CA ARG A 209 -3.17 -6.72 -6.71
C ARG A 209 -4.20 -7.16 -5.67
N HIS A 210 -4.38 -8.48 -5.51
CA HIS A 210 -5.49 -9.06 -4.77
C HIS A 210 -5.05 -9.81 -3.51
N GLU A 211 -3.86 -9.55 -3.00
CA GLU A 211 -3.36 -10.14 -1.73
C GLU A 211 -4.29 -9.80 -0.56
N GLY A 212 -4.85 -8.59 -0.53
CA GLY A 212 -5.84 -8.19 0.47
C GLY A 212 -7.11 -9.06 0.48
N LYS A 213 -7.46 -9.73 -0.64
CA LYS A 213 -8.57 -10.69 -0.68
C LYS A 213 -8.25 -11.95 0.10
N ILE A 214 -6.99 -12.39 0.12
CA ILE A 214 -6.55 -13.53 0.94
C ILE A 214 -6.64 -13.15 2.42
N THR A 215 -6.13 -11.96 2.79
CA THR A 215 -6.24 -11.43 4.16
C THR A 215 -7.70 -11.36 4.61
N GLY A 216 -8.60 -10.84 3.75
CA GLY A 216 -10.04 -10.79 4.06
C GLY A 216 -10.68 -12.17 4.20
N LEU A 217 -10.39 -13.10 3.30
CA LEU A 217 -10.92 -14.48 3.36
C LEU A 217 -10.42 -15.26 4.57
N ALA A 218 -9.22 -14.92 5.08
CA ALA A 218 -8.61 -15.65 6.19
C ALA A 218 -9.45 -15.63 7.48
N ALA A 219 -10.25 -14.59 7.68
CA ALA A 219 -11.09 -14.43 8.86
C ALA A 219 -12.38 -15.31 8.84
N TYR A 220 -12.70 -15.94 7.71
CA TYR A 220 -13.92 -16.75 7.57
C TYR A 220 -13.73 -18.22 7.92
N ALA A 221 -12.52 -18.65 8.31
CA ALA A 221 -12.26 -20.01 8.74
C ALA A 221 -11.14 -20.09 9.78
N ASP A 222 -11.24 -21.04 10.68
CA ASP A 222 -10.15 -21.42 11.58
C ASP A 222 -9.03 -22.14 10.82
N GLN A 223 -7.82 -22.15 11.41
CA GLN A 223 -6.69 -22.90 10.85
C GLN A 223 -6.96 -24.42 10.94
N ASP A 224 -6.91 -25.07 9.78
CA ASP A 224 -6.97 -26.53 9.71
C ASP A 224 -5.61 -27.12 10.12
N PRO A 225 -5.54 -27.98 11.18
CA PRO A 225 -4.26 -28.47 11.71
C PRO A 225 -3.43 -29.27 10.71
N GLU A 226 -4.05 -30.10 9.86
CA GLU A 226 -3.34 -30.89 8.87
C GLU A 226 -2.76 -30.00 7.78
N LEU A 227 -3.56 -29.05 7.30
CA LEU A 227 -3.12 -28.08 6.32
C LEU A 227 -2.00 -27.19 6.88
N LEU A 228 -2.12 -26.76 8.14
CA LEU A 228 -1.08 -25.96 8.81
C LEU A 228 0.26 -26.69 8.83
N LEU A 229 0.29 -27.96 9.25
CA LEU A 229 1.50 -28.78 9.25
C LEU A 229 2.09 -28.97 7.85
N GLU A 230 1.24 -29.06 6.83
CA GLU A 230 1.68 -29.13 5.43
C GLU A 230 2.38 -27.86 4.94
N ILE A 231 1.83 -26.69 5.30
CA ILE A 231 2.37 -25.39 4.87
C ILE A 231 3.58 -25.00 5.69
N GLN A 232 3.64 -25.33 6.99
CA GLN A 232 4.82 -25.12 7.84
C GLN A 232 6.08 -25.85 7.34
N LYS A 233 5.91 -26.98 6.65
CA LYS A 233 7.03 -27.67 5.97
C LYS A 233 7.53 -26.90 4.74
N MET A 234 6.72 -26.00 4.21
CA MET A 234 7.07 -25.21 3.01
C MET A 234 7.70 -23.88 3.37
N ALA A 235 7.20 -23.20 4.40
CA ALA A 235 7.70 -21.92 4.86
C ALA A 235 7.77 -21.88 6.39
N PHE A 236 8.90 -21.44 6.94
CA PHE A 236 9.15 -21.43 8.38
C PHE A 236 10.21 -20.40 8.77
N TYR A 237 10.17 -19.99 10.04
CA TYR A 237 11.22 -19.18 10.65
C TYR A 237 12.48 -20.01 10.89
N GLU A 238 13.65 -19.46 10.57
CA GLU A 238 14.96 -20.06 10.87
C GLU A 238 15.55 -19.40 12.11
N PRO A 239 15.94 -20.19 13.14
CA PRO A 239 16.61 -19.66 14.33
C PRO A 239 17.82 -18.78 13.97
N GLY A 240 17.95 -17.64 14.67
CA GLY A 240 19.03 -16.67 14.38
C GLY A 240 18.58 -15.52 13.47
N GLY A 241 17.28 -15.32 13.30
CA GLY A 241 16.74 -14.17 12.59
C GLY A 241 16.77 -14.33 11.07
N GLY A 242 16.28 -15.45 10.60
CA GLY A 242 16.06 -15.75 9.19
C GLY A 242 14.70 -16.37 8.94
N PHE A 243 14.39 -16.63 7.68
CA PHE A 243 13.25 -17.44 7.30
C PHE A 243 13.49 -18.19 5.99
N PHE A 244 12.88 -19.35 5.88
CA PHE A 244 12.79 -20.11 4.65
C PHE A 244 11.41 -19.94 4.05
N SER A 245 11.34 -19.71 2.76
CA SER A 245 10.11 -19.84 1.97
C SER A 245 10.46 -20.38 0.58
N PRO A 246 9.56 -21.13 -0.06
CA PRO A 246 9.84 -21.69 -1.38
C PRO A 246 9.80 -20.62 -2.46
N SER A 247 10.46 -20.89 -3.57
CA SER A 247 10.24 -20.10 -4.79
C SER A 247 8.75 -20.18 -5.21
N ILE A 248 8.24 -19.10 -5.78
CA ILE A 248 6.84 -19.00 -6.26
C ILE A 248 6.43 -20.15 -7.17
N TYR A 249 7.38 -20.71 -7.92
CA TYR A 249 7.15 -21.79 -8.90
C TYR A 249 7.27 -23.19 -8.29
N GLY A 250 8.03 -23.34 -7.20
CA GLY A 250 8.38 -24.65 -6.64
C GLY A 250 7.19 -25.42 -6.04
N ASN A 251 6.19 -24.72 -5.53
CA ASN A 251 5.06 -25.31 -4.84
C ASN A 251 3.68 -24.88 -5.36
N TYR A 252 3.61 -24.13 -6.46
CA TYR A 252 2.35 -23.61 -7.00
C TYR A 252 1.33 -24.72 -7.26
N ILE A 253 1.73 -25.83 -7.91
CA ILE A 253 0.84 -26.98 -8.19
C ILE A 253 0.33 -27.59 -6.89
N LYS A 254 1.17 -27.70 -5.86
CA LYS A 254 0.78 -28.20 -4.54
C LYS A 254 -0.26 -27.28 -3.90
N ILE A 255 -0.03 -25.97 -3.92
CA ILE A 255 -0.96 -24.98 -3.37
C ILE A 255 -2.32 -25.04 -4.09
N VAL A 256 -2.32 -25.17 -5.43
CA VAL A 256 -3.57 -25.35 -6.21
C VAL A 256 -4.33 -26.61 -5.78
N LYS A 257 -3.63 -27.74 -5.58
CA LYS A 257 -4.26 -28.99 -5.11
C LYS A 257 -4.84 -28.83 -3.70
N LEU A 258 -4.09 -28.19 -2.80
CA LEU A 258 -4.56 -27.91 -1.44
C LEU A 258 -5.77 -26.97 -1.46
N GLY A 259 -5.76 -25.92 -2.29
CA GLY A 259 -6.90 -25.01 -2.45
C GLY A 259 -8.18 -25.72 -2.90
N LYS A 260 -8.05 -26.71 -3.81
CA LYS A 260 -9.19 -27.54 -4.23
C LYS A 260 -9.68 -28.49 -3.12
N LYS A 261 -8.76 -28.98 -2.26
CA LYS A 261 -9.10 -29.92 -1.17
C LYS A 261 -9.78 -29.20 -0.01
N TYR A 262 -9.24 -28.04 0.41
CA TYR A 262 -9.62 -27.38 1.66
C TYR A 262 -10.54 -26.17 1.49
N GLY A 263 -10.67 -25.62 0.28
CA GLY A 263 -11.44 -24.40 0.00
C GLY A 263 -10.63 -23.12 0.21
N LYS A 264 -11.18 -21.99 -0.27
CA LYS A 264 -10.46 -20.70 -0.29
C LYS A 264 -10.25 -20.13 1.11
N GLU A 265 -11.25 -20.25 1.97
CA GLU A 265 -11.24 -19.68 3.31
C GLU A 265 -10.17 -20.35 4.20
N LYS A 266 -10.16 -21.68 4.27
CA LYS A 266 -9.16 -22.44 5.06
C LYS A 266 -7.74 -22.25 4.56
N ILE A 267 -7.53 -22.26 3.24
CA ILE A 267 -6.21 -21.98 2.65
C ILE A 267 -5.77 -20.55 3.02
N SER A 268 -6.66 -19.57 2.90
CA SER A 268 -6.34 -18.17 3.23
C SER A 268 -6.00 -18.03 4.71
N SER A 269 -6.77 -18.66 5.61
CA SER A 269 -6.51 -18.63 7.05
C SER A 269 -5.13 -19.19 7.41
N VAL A 270 -4.76 -20.35 6.85
CA VAL A 270 -3.46 -20.96 7.14
C VAL A 270 -2.30 -20.14 6.55
N PHE A 271 -2.41 -19.60 5.32
CA PHE A 271 -1.36 -18.79 4.75
C PHE A 271 -1.19 -17.45 5.48
N GLN A 272 -2.29 -16.84 5.92
CA GLN A 272 -2.26 -15.64 6.75
C GLN A 272 -1.55 -15.91 8.09
N TYR A 273 -1.93 -16.98 8.77
CA TYR A 273 -1.26 -17.39 10.02
C TYR A 273 0.25 -17.61 9.82
N ILE A 274 0.65 -18.28 8.75
CA ILE A 274 2.07 -18.58 8.49
C ILE A 274 2.88 -17.31 8.24
N ILE A 275 2.35 -16.33 7.48
CA ILE A 275 3.08 -15.08 7.26
C ILE A 275 3.17 -14.26 8.55
N GLU A 276 2.12 -14.26 9.38
CA GLU A 276 2.10 -13.63 10.70
C GLU A 276 3.12 -14.28 11.64
N ASP A 277 3.12 -15.62 11.77
CA ASP A 277 4.01 -16.37 12.66
C ASP A 277 5.49 -16.18 12.29
N ILE A 278 5.83 -16.33 11.00
CA ILE A 278 7.20 -16.18 10.52
C ILE A 278 7.69 -14.74 10.73
N THR A 279 6.89 -13.75 10.32
CA THR A 279 7.30 -12.35 10.37
C THR A 279 7.40 -11.84 11.80
N SER A 280 6.45 -12.24 12.67
CA SER A 280 6.52 -11.88 14.09
C SER A 280 7.77 -12.44 14.77
N LYS A 281 8.10 -13.71 14.56
CA LYS A 281 9.33 -14.33 15.09
C LYS A 281 10.59 -13.68 14.51
N TYR A 282 10.57 -13.34 13.22
CA TYR A 282 11.69 -12.68 12.55
C TYR A 282 11.96 -11.31 13.16
N ILE A 283 10.93 -10.50 13.39
CA ILE A 283 11.06 -9.16 13.97
C ILE A 283 11.38 -9.23 15.46
N SER A 284 10.69 -10.09 16.24
CA SER A 284 10.96 -10.29 17.68
C SER A 284 12.42 -10.57 17.96
N TYR A 285 13.07 -11.41 17.15
CA TYR A 285 14.49 -11.71 17.31
C TYR A 285 15.37 -10.45 17.32
N TYR A 286 15.11 -9.48 16.41
CA TYR A 286 15.91 -8.25 16.35
C TYR A 286 15.50 -7.23 17.41
N VAL A 287 14.21 -7.14 17.76
CA VAL A 287 13.71 -6.33 18.88
C VAL A 287 14.38 -6.76 20.18
N GLU A 288 14.36 -8.04 20.49
CA GLU A 288 14.97 -8.59 21.70
C GLU A 288 16.50 -8.45 21.70
N LYS A 289 17.15 -8.77 20.58
CA LYS A 289 18.61 -8.74 20.48
C LYS A 289 19.19 -7.33 20.57
N HIS A 290 18.51 -6.33 20.01
CA HIS A 290 19.02 -4.96 19.93
C HIS A 290 18.32 -4.01 20.91
N GLN A 291 17.31 -4.49 21.65
CA GLN A 291 16.53 -3.71 22.64
C GLN A 291 15.95 -2.42 22.04
N VAL A 292 15.41 -2.51 20.79
CA VAL A 292 14.79 -1.41 20.07
C VAL A 292 13.29 -1.61 20.04
N ALA A 293 12.56 -0.62 20.55
CA ALA A 293 11.11 -0.70 20.74
C ALA A 293 10.30 -0.03 19.63
N ASP A 294 10.94 0.79 18.79
CA ASP A 294 10.29 1.52 17.72
C ASP A 294 10.58 0.84 16.38
N ILE A 295 9.53 0.55 15.62
CA ILE A 295 9.64 -0.21 14.36
C ILE A 295 9.08 0.61 13.20
N VAL A 296 9.82 0.62 12.09
CA VAL A 296 9.38 1.22 10.83
C VAL A 296 9.36 0.19 9.72
N LEU A 297 8.29 0.16 8.93
CA LEU A 297 7.99 -0.88 7.95
C LEU A 297 7.74 -0.31 6.56
N ALA A 298 8.37 -0.90 5.55
CA ALA A 298 8.06 -0.67 4.14
C ALA A 298 8.34 -1.92 3.29
N GLY A 299 7.80 -1.97 2.09
CA GLY A 299 7.76 -3.11 1.17
C GLY A 299 6.34 -3.66 1.04
N GLY A 300 6.04 -4.27 -0.09
CA GLY A 300 4.69 -4.70 -0.45
C GLY A 300 4.03 -5.67 0.53
N VAL A 301 4.82 -6.45 1.29
CA VAL A 301 4.30 -7.37 2.33
C VAL A 301 3.57 -6.62 3.44
N PHE A 302 4.02 -5.42 3.80
CA PHE A 302 3.37 -4.60 4.83
C PHE A 302 2.10 -3.86 4.33
N GLY A 303 1.67 -4.12 3.10
CA GLY A 303 0.28 -3.90 2.68
C GLY A 303 -0.73 -4.82 3.38
N ASN A 304 -0.27 -5.88 4.04
CA ASN A 304 -1.06 -6.77 4.88
C ASN A 304 -1.29 -6.14 6.26
N VAL A 305 -2.39 -5.45 6.40
CA VAL A 305 -2.74 -4.66 7.58
C VAL A 305 -2.94 -5.49 8.85
N LYS A 306 -3.34 -6.77 8.70
CA LYS A 306 -3.47 -7.71 9.82
C LYS A 306 -2.10 -8.16 10.34
N LEU A 307 -1.15 -8.38 9.44
CA LEU A 307 0.25 -8.63 9.81
C LEU A 307 0.83 -7.45 10.59
N ASN A 308 0.55 -6.21 10.17
CA ASN A 308 1.03 -5.02 10.86
C ASN A 308 0.48 -4.91 12.29
N GLN A 309 -0.79 -5.30 12.50
CA GLN A 309 -1.35 -5.45 13.85
C GLN A 309 -0.55 -6.47 14.67
N LYS A 310 -0.27 -7.65 14.11
CA LYS A 310 0.51 -8.69 14.82
C LYS A 310 1.94 -8.26 15.16
N ILE A 311 2.54 -7.42 14.33
CA ILE A 311 3.86 -6.84 14.62
C ILE A 311 3.76 -5.81 15.75
N HIS A 312 2.72 -4.98 15.78
CA HIS A 312 2.47 -4.05 16.87
C HIS A 312 2.25 -4.75 18.22
N GLU A 313 1.61 -5.92 18.20
CA GLU A 313 1.35 -6.77 19.37
C GLU A 313 2.59 -7.55 19.88
N ILE A 314 3.76 -7.46 19.22
CA ILE A 314 5.00 -8.12 19.66
C ILE A 314 5.45 -7.52 21.00
N ASN A 315 5.76 -8.39 21.95
CA ASN A 315 6.30 -7.93 23.24
C ASN A 315 7.63 -7.17 23.05
N GLY A 316 7.73 -5.98 23.61
CA GLY A 316 8.88 -5.08 23.47
C GLY A 316 8.74 -4.07 22.33
N VAL A 317 7.71 -4.13 21.51
CA VAL A 317 7.36 -3.08 20.53
C VAL A 317 6.50 -2.02 21.23
N ASN A 318 6.97 -0.77 21.21
CA ASN A 318 6.23 0.36 21.76
C ASN A 318 5.53 1.18 20.66
N ASN A 319 6.24 1.46 19.58
CA ASN A 319 5.71 2.24 18.46
C ASN A 319 5.91 1.51 17.14
N ILE A 320 4.93 1.65 16.26
CA ILE A 320 5.00 1.12 14.90
C ILE A 320 4.66 2.21 13.89
N TYR A 321 5.45 2.32 12.84
CA TYR A 321 5.14 3.15 11.70
C TYR A 321 5.24 2.35 10.40
N VAL A 322 4.15 2.35 9.63
CA VAL A 322 4.10 1.76 8.29
C VAL A 322 3.98 2.89 7.28
N PHE A 323 4.95 3.00 6.37
CA PHE A 323 4.90 4.06 5.36
C PHE A 323 3.58 3.99 4.56
N PRO A 324 2.85 5.09 4.38
CA PRO A 324 1.52 5.08 3.76
C PRO A 324 1.49 4.45 2.36
N HIS A 325 2.52 4.69 1.56
CA HIS A 325 2.72 4.04 0.27
C HIS A 325 3.84 2.99 0.35
N MET A 326 3.64 1.97 1.20
CA MET A 326 4.66 0.99 1.61
C MET A 326 5.25 0.18 0.45
N ALA A 327 4.52 -0.01 -0.66
CA ALA A 327 4.99 -0.74 -1.85
C ALA A 327 5.86 0.16 -2.76
N ASP A 328 6.21 -0.35 -3.95
CA ASP A 328 7.16 0.29 -4.90
C ASP A 328 6.82 1.75 -5.24
N GLY A 329 5.54 2.13 -5.23
CA GLY A 329 5.12 3.50 -5.51
C GLY A 329 5.63 4.55 -4.51
N GLY A 330 6.04 4.14 -3.31
CA GLY A 330 6.64 5.01 -2.30
C GLY A 330 8.15 5.19 -2.44
N LEU A 331 8.82 4.37 -3.22
CA LEU A 331 10.28 4.34 -3.34
C LEU A 331 10.89 5.69 -3.75
N GLY A 332 10.17 6.48 -4.56
CA GLY A 332 10.63 7.80 -4.98
C GLY A 332 10.90 8.74 -3.80
N TYR A 333 10.06 8.72 -2.76
CA TYR A 333 10.29 9.49 -1.54
C TYR A 333 11.54 9.02 -0.80
N GLY A 334 11.70 7.70 -0.61
CA GLY A 334 12.86 7.17 0.11
C GLY A 334 14.17 7.36 -0.64
N ALA A 335 14.17 7.21 -1.95
CA ALA A 335 15.35 7.46 -2.78
C ALA A 335 15.77 8.95 -2.72
N ALA A 336 14.79 9.86 -2.76
CA ALA A 336 15.06 11.29 -2.64
C ALA A 336 15.59 11.67 -1.24
N GLN A 337 15.03 11.09 -0.17
CA GLN A 337 15.56 11.27 1.20
C GLN A 337 16.99 10.76 1.32
N PHE A 338 17.28 9.56 0.82
CA PHE A 338 18.63 9.01 0.81
C PHE A 338 19.63 9.99 0.15
N VAL A 339 19.33 10.44 -1.07
CA VAL A 339 20.23 11.35 -1.80
C VAL A 339 20.39 12.69 -1.09
N TYR A 340 19.31 13.25 -0.57
CA TYR A 340 19.37 14.50 0.20
C TYR A 340 20.31 14.37 1.40
N ARG A 341 20.15 13.32 2.23
CA ARG A 341 20.96 13.09 3.43
C ARG A 341 22.43 12.86 3.11
N GLU A 342 22.72 12.06 2.10
CA GLU A 342 24.09 11.79 1.62
C GLU A 342 24.80 13.06 1.11
N LYS A 343 24.05 13.99 0.50
CA LYS A 343 24.62 15.21 -0.10
C LYS A 343 24.69 16.38 0.85
N SER A 344 23.73 16.53 1.75
CA SER A 344 23.68 17.64 2.71
C SER A 344 24.41 17.35 4.02
N ASN A 345 24.68 16.07 4.35
CA ASN A 345 25.09 15.61 5.69
C ASN A 345 24.11 16.04 6.79
N ASP A 346 22.84 16.29 6.43
CA ASP A 346 21.78 16.65 7.37
C ASP A 346 21.06 15.39 7.85
N ASN A 347 21.31 14.95 9.07
CA ASN A 347 20.65 13.83 9.71
C ASN A 347 19.57 14.28 10.71
N SER A 348 19.08 15.51 10.61
CA SER A 348 17.98 15.99 11.43
C SER A 348 16.73 15.13 11.24
N ILE A 349 16.12 14.72 12.35
CA ILE A 349 14.93 13.87 12.30
C ILE A 349 13.78 14.62 11.65
N SER A 350 13.14 13.96 10.71
CA SER A 350 11.99 14.49 9.98
C SER A 350 10.77 13.58 10.16
N SER A 351 9.62 14.10 9.87
CA SER A 351 8.35 13.38 9.95
C SER A 351 7.39 13.94 8.93
N ILE A 352 6.76 13.09 8.16
CA ILE A 352 5.67 13.58 7.30
C ILE A 352 4.43 13.86 8.16
N LYS A 353 3.76 14.96 7.86
CA LYS A 353 2.51 15.34 8.50
C LYS A 353 1.33 14.58 7.87
N ASP A 354 1.34 14.50 6.57
CA ASP A 354 0.28 13.91 5.73
C ASP A 354 0.86 13.39 4.41
N VAL A 355 -0.01 12.89 3.56
CA VAL A 355 0.32 12.46 2.19
C VAL A 355 -0.53 13.17 1.13
N TYR A 356 -1.05 14.34 1.41
CA TYR A 356 -1.80 15.16 0.46
C TYR A 356 -0.83 15.94 -0.45
N TRP A 357 -0.10 15.22 -1.31
CA TRP A 357 0.99 15.76 -2.11
C TRP A 357 0.64 15.97 -3.58
N GLY A 358 -0.47 15.40 -4.03
CA GLY A 358 -0.93 15.45 -5.41
C GLY A 358 -1.66 16.74 -5.80
N PRO A 359 -2.33 16.74 -6.96
CA PRO A 359 -3.06 17.89 -7.50
C PRO A 359 -4.21 18.33 -6.60
N GLU A 360 -4.45 19.64 -6.62
CA GLU A 360 -5.68 20.27 -6.11
C GLU A 360 -6.26 21.18 -7.20
N TYR A 361 -7.53 21.53 -7.02
CA TYR A 361 -8.28 22.35 -7.96
C TYR A 361 -9.07 23.42 -7.24
N THR A 362 -9.09 24.60 -7.80
CA THR A 362 -9.90 25.74 -7.30
C THR A 362 -11.38 25.51 -7.57
N ASN A 363 -12.24 26.28 -6.86
CA ASN A 363 -13.66 26.25 -7.13
C ASN A 363 -14.01 26.69 -8.56
N ASP A 364 -13.23 27.62 -9.15
CA ASP A 364 -13.44 28.07 -10.53
C ASP A 364 -13.16 26.96 -11.54
N GLU A 365 -12.05 26.21 -11.38
CA GLU A 365 -11.73 25.04 -12.23
C GLU A 365 -12.77 23.93 -12.10
N VAL A 366 -13.26 23.69 -10.87
CA VAL A 366 -14.35 22.75 -10.61
C VAL A 366 -15.63 23.19 -11.30
N LYS A 367 -15.98 24.47 -11.17
CA LYS A 367 -17.17 25.05 -11.79
C LYS A 367 -17.11 24.96 -13.31
N GLU A 368 -15.96 25.27 -13.90
CA GLU A 368 -15.74 25.16 -15.36
C GLU A 368 -16.00 23.72 -15.85
N SER A 369 -15.49 22.72 -15.08
CA SER A 369 -15.72 21.32 -15.40
C SER A 369 -17.22 20.96 -15.29
N LEU A 370 -17.91 21.35 -14.21
CA LEU A 370 -19.33 21.08 -14.04
C LEU A 370 -20.19 21.71 -15.15
N ASP A 371 -19.88 22.95 -15.52
CA ASP A 371 -20.58 23.68 -16.60
C ASP A 371 -20.36 23.00 -17.96
N ARG A 372 -19.13 22.55 -18.24
CA ARG A 372 -18.78 21.83 -19.48
C ARG A 372 -19.54 20.50 -19.64
N TYR A 373 -19.78 19.79 -18.53
CA TYR A 373 -20.59 18.57 -18.51
C TYR A 373 -22.09 18.83 -18.45
N GLY A 374 -22.53 20.10 -18.34
CA GLY A 374 -23.96 20.46 -18.20
C GLY A 374 -24.58 20.00 -16.89
N ILE A 375 -23.80 19.82 -15.85
CA ILE A 375 -24.24 19.31 -14.55
C ILE A 375 -24.89 20.42 -13.73
N LYS A 376 -26.08 20.15 -13.17
CA LYS A 376 -26.72 21.05 -12.20
C LYS A 376 -26.09 20.87 -10.82
N TYR A 377 -25.78 21.96 -10.17
CA TYR A 377 -25.17 21.97 -8.84
C TYR A 377 -25.74 23.10 -7.96
N LYS A 378 -25.51 23.00 -6.66
CA LYS A 378 -25.71 24.07 -5.69
C LYS A 378 -24.36 24.41 -5.04
N TYR A 379 -24.08 25.68 -4.84
CA TYR A 379 -22.91 26.18 -4.15
C TYR A 379 -23.21 26.38 -2.66
N TYR A 380 -22.26 25.96 -1.79
CA TYR A 380 -22.37 26.14 -0.35
C TYR A 380 -21.05 26.64 0.24
N ASP A 381 -21.08 27.72 1.03
CA ASP A 381 -19.92 28.21 1.74
C ASP A 381 -19.44 27.22 2.82
N GLN A 382 -20.35 26.46 3.40
CA GLN A 382 -20.10 25.42 4.42
C GLN A 382 -20.60 24.07 3.91
N ILE A 383 -20.00 23.59 2.83
CA ILE A 383 -20.35 22.30 2.19
C ILE A 383 -20.26 21.11 3.16
N GLU A 384 -19.38 21.20 4.16
CA GLU A 384 -19.15 20.16 5.17
C GLU A 384 -20.43 19.83 5.95
N LYS A 385 -21.24 20.83 6.26
CA LYS A 385 -22.54 20.64 6.93
C LYS A 385 -23.57 19.94 6.04
N GLU A 386 -23.59 20.29 4.77
CA GLU A 386 -24.49 19.65 3.80
C GLU A 386 -24.11 18.19 3.58
N VAL A 387 -22.79 17.89 3.47
CA VAL A 387 -22.30 16.53 3.38
C VAL A 387 -22.69 15.73 4.63
N ALA A 388 -22.46 16.26 5.83
CA ALA A 388 -22.86 15.62 7.08
C ALA A 388 -24.37 15.39 7.17
N LEU A 389 -25.18 16.35 6.70
CA LEU A 389 -26.64 16.23 6.64
C LEU A 389 -27.08 15.13 5.65
N CYS A 390 -26.43 15.01 4.50
CA CYS A 390 -26.70 13.92 3.56
C CYS A 390 -26.36 12.55 4.19
N LEU A 391 -25.19 12.44 4.82
CA LEU A 391 -24.76 11.23 5.51
C LEU A 391 -25.72 10.85 6.65
N SER A 392 -26.19 11.82 7.46
CA SER A 392 -27.16 11.54 8.54
C SER A 392 -28.54 11.06 8.07
N LYS A 393 -28.80 11.17 6.76
CA LYS A 393 -30.02 10.67 6.09
C LYS A 393 -29.76 9.40 5.27
N ASP A 394 -28.72 8.65 5.60
CA ASP A 394 -28.31 7.41 4.92
C ASP A 394 -28.04 7.59 3.42
N LYS A 395 -27.48 8.75 3.03
CA LYS A 395 -27.10 9.03 1.65
C LYS A 395 -25.60 8.77 1.44
N VAL A 396 -25.26 8.28 0.24
CA VAL A 396 -23.86 8.10 -0.20
C VAL A 396 -23.37 9.41 -0.81
N VAL A 397 -22.22 9.87 -0.34
CA VAL A 397 -21.59 11.09 -0.86
C VAL A 397 -20.21 10.77 -1.40
N THR A 398 -20.00 11.00 -2.71
CA THR A 398 -18.64 11.04 -3.27
C THR A 398 -18.02 12.40 -2.96
N HIS A 399 -16.81 12.40 -2.43
CA HIS A 399 -16.13 13.61 -1.96
C HIS A 399 -14.83 13.85 -2.73
N PHE A 400 -14.71 15.03 -3.32
CA PHE A 400 -13.55 15.49 -4.07
C PHE A 400 -13.17 16.89 -3.62
N SER A 401 -12.05 17.04 -2.88
CA SER A 401 -11.57 18.35 -2.41
C SER A 401 -10.09 18.34 -2.09
N GLY A 402 -9.47 19.54 -2.01
CA GLY A 402 -8.08 19.71 -1.60
C GLY A 402 -7.08 18.93 -2.44
N ARG A 403 -5.85 18.81 -1.94
CA ARG A 403 -4.78 18.04 -2.59
C ARG A 403 -5.04 16.54 -2.55
N MET A 404 -4.74 15.86 -3.66
CA MET A 404 -4.89 14.42 -3.79
C MET A 404 -3.90 13.66 -2.90
N GLU A 405 -4.32 12.53 -2.38
CA GLU A 405 -3.49 11.60 -1.61
C GLU A 405 -2.42 10.93 -2.47
N PHE A 406 -1.18 10.86 -1.95
CA PHE A 406 -0.10 10.04 -2.49
C PHE A 406 -0.12 8.66 -1.85
N GLY A 407 -0.39 7.62 -2.64
CA GLY A 407 -0.47 6.25 -2.16
C GLY A 407 -1.73 5.50 -2.61
N PRO A 408 -1.89 4.24 -2.16
CA PRO A 408 -2.95 3.34 -2.64
C PRO A 408 -4.31 3.58 -1.98
N ARG A 409 -4.38 4.42 -0.95
CA ARG A 409 -5.60 4.66 -0.15
C ARG A 409 -6.16 6.04 -0.40
N SER A 410 -7.48 6.15 -0.45
CA SER A 410 -8.14 7.44 -0.32
C SER A 410 -8.24 7.79 1.17
N LEU A 411 -7.89 9.02 1.50
CA LEU A 411 -7.82 9.49 2.89
C LEU A 411 -8.72 10.72 3.10
N GLY A 412 -9.83 10.78 2.37
CA GLY A 412 -10.86 11.78 2.51
C GLY A 412 -11.00 12.71 1.30
N ASN A 413 -9.92 13.03 0.60
CA ASN A 413 -9.95 14.02 -0.49
C ASN A 413 -10.43 13.45 -1.83
N ARG A 414 -10.37 12.14 -2.02
CA ARG A 414 -10.86 11.40 -3.19
C ARG A 414 -11.62 10.15 -2.73
N SER A 415 -12.71 10.36 -2.00
CA SER A 415 -13.37 9.31 -1.21
C SER A 415 -14.85 9.16 -1.54
N ILE A 416 -15.38 7.98 -1.28
CA ILE A 416 -16.83 7.72 -1.16
C ILE A 416 -17.12 7.53 0.32
N LEU A 417 -18.07 8.30 0.82
CA LEU A 417 -18.47 8.38 2.22
C LEU A 417 -19.88 7.83 2.40
N TYR A 418 -20.11 7.10 3.50
CA TYR A 418 -21.40 6.56 3.87
C TYR A 418 -21.48 6.32 5.39
N PRO A 419 -22.66 6.36 6.02
CA PRO A 419 -22.83 5.97 7.41
C PRO A 419 -22.42 4.52 7.66
N ALA A 420 -21.75 4.26 8.77
CA ALA A 420 -21.26 2.93 9.11
C ALA A 420 -22.28 2.05 9.86
N THR A 421 -23.53 2.50 9.99
CA THR A 421 -24.58 1.89 10.83
C THR A 421 -25.19 0.62 10.26
N THR A 422 -25.19 0.44 8.94
CA THR A 422 -25.91 -0.64 8.26
C THR A 422 -24.97 -1.59 7.53
N PRO A 423 -24.78 -2.85 7.99
CA PRO A 423 -23.84 -3.81 7.39
C PRO A 423 -24.09 -4.12 5.91
N SER A 424 -25.37 -4.09 5.46
CA SER A 424 -25.73 -4.38 4.07
C SER A 424 -25.15 -3.41 3.05
N VAL A 425 -24.66 -2.26 3.49
CA VAL A 425 -24.02 -1.26 2.61
C VAL A 425 -22.80 -1.83 1.90
N ASN A 426 -22.05 -2.71 2.53
CA ASN A 426 -20.87 -3.33 1.92
C ASN A 426 -21.23 -4.07 0.62
N ASN A 427 -22.29 -4.87 0.65
CA ASN A 427 -22.75 -5.61 -0.53
C ASN A 427 -23.30 -4.68 -1.60
N TRP A 428 -24.09 -3.69 -1.18
CA TRP A 428 -24.71 -2.73 -2.09
C TRP A 428 -23.65 -1.85 -2.79
N LEU A 429 -22.68 -1.28 -2.05
CA LEU A 429 -21.58 -0.49 -2.63
C LEU A 429 -20.66 -1.34 -3.51
N ASN A 430 -20.33 -2.57 -3.08
CA ASN A 430 -19.54 -3.48 -3.91
C ASN A 430 -20.25 -3.75 -5.24
N HIS A 431 -21.58 -3.94 -5.23
CA HIS A 431 -22.36 -4.14 -6.46
C HIS A 431 -22.36 -2.87 -7.34
N LYS A 432 -22.64 -1.69 -6.76
CA LYS A 432 -22.67 -0.41 -7.48
C LYS A 432 -21.32 -0.03 -8.09
N LEU A 433 -20.22 -0.35 -7.40
CA LEU A 433 -18.85 -0.07 -7.85
C LEU A 433 -18.23 -1.25 -8.62
N GLU A 434 -19.00 -2.31 -8.91
CA GLU A 434 -18.57 -3.53 -9.59
C GLU A 434 -17.39 -4.23 -8.90
N ARG A 435 -17.27 -4.11 -7.57
CA ARG A 435 -16.18 -4.67 -6.75
C ARG A 435 -16.56 -6.01 -6.14
N SER A 436 -15.54 -6.81 -5.76
CA SER A 436 -15.68 -8.09 -5.08
C SER A 436 -14.72 -8.19 -3.90
N GLU A 437 -14.90 -7.30 -2.91
CA GLU A 437 -14.06 -7.30 -1.72
C GLU A 437 -14.66 -8.17 -0.60
N PHE A 438 -13.81 -8.88 0.15
CA PHE A 438 -14.20 -9.71 1.28
C PHE A 438 -14.02 -8.99 2.62
N MET A 439 -13.12 -8.02 2.68
CA MET A 439 -13.01 -7.12 3.84
C MET A 439 -14.08 -6.03 3.73
N PRO A 440 -14.67 -5.59 4.86
CA PRO A 440 -15.52 -4.41 4.86
C PRO A 440 -14.73 -3.17 4.46
N PHE A 441 -15.44 -2.11 4.11
CA PHE A 441 -14.82 -0.80 3.88
C PHE A 441 -14.17 -0.28 5.15
N ALA A 442 -13.18 0.60 4.98
CA ALA A 442 -12.47 1.17 6.11
C ALA A 442 -13.32 2.21 6.85
N PRO A 443 -13.28 2.28 8.18
CA PRO A 443 -13.78 3.43 8.89
C PRO A 443 -12.82 4.61 8.77
N VAL A 444 -13.36 5.82 8.69
CA VAL A 444 -12.69 7.02 9.15
C VAL A 444 -13.32 7.44 10.48
N THR A 445 -12.48 7.75 11.46
CA THR A 445 -12.88 8.05 12.83
C THR A 445 -12.22 9.33 13.30
N LEU A 446 -12.97 10.19 14.00
CA LEU A 446 -12.40 11.34 14.70
C LEU A 446 -11.33 10.88 15.70
N SER A 447 -10.11 11.45 15.64
CA SER A 447 -8.97 10.96 16.41
C SER A 447 -9.17 11.01 17.91
N GLU A 448 -9.94 11.96 18.43
CA GLU A 448 -10.29 12.08 19.85
C GLU A 448 -11.20 10.96 20.38
N TYR A 449 -11.83 10.19 19.50
CA TYR A 449 -12.66 9.02 19.85
C TYR A 449 -11.97 7.68 19.57
N ALA A 450 -10.67 7.69 19.27
CA ALA A 450 -9.93 6.48 18.88
C ALA A 450 -10.00 5.39 19.96
N ASP A 451 -9.75 5.73 21.24
CA ASP A 451 -9.76 4.79 22.36
C ASP A 451 -11.17 4.26 22.69
N GLU A 452 -12.23 4.99 22.27
CA GLU A 452 -13.60 4.53 22.42
C GLU A 452 -14.00 3.50 21.34
N CYS A 453 -13.28 3.51 20.21
CA CYS A 453 -13.56 2.68 19.04
C CYS A 453 -12.62 1.46 18.92
N TYR A 454 -11.36 1.59 19.31
CA TYR A 454 -10.30 0.60 19.03
C TYR A 454 -9.51 0.25 20.28
N LEU A 455 -9.14 -1.03 20.41
CA LEU A 455 -8.27 -1.53 21.46
C LEU A 455 -6.80 -1.46 21.02
N ASN A 456 -5.89 -1.24 21.95
CA ASN A 456 -4.44 -1.27 21.74
C ASN A 456 -3.90 -0.33 20.65
N ILE A 457 -4.52 0.85 20.50
CA ILE A 457 -4.11 1.81 19.45
C ILE A 457 -2.83 2.59 19.81
N LYS A 458 -2.49 2.63 21.09
CA LYS A 458 -1.34 3.37 21.59
C LYS A 458 -0.02 2.90 20.94
N GLY A 459 0.76 3.85 20.43
CA GLY A 459 2.00 3.60 19.68
C GLY A 459 1.81 3.32 18.19
N ALA A 460 0.54 3.31 17.72
CA ALA A 460 0.21 3.16 16.31
C ALA A 460 -0.71 4.28 15.77
N GLU A 461 -0.88 5.36 16.55
CA GLU A 461 -1.79 6.47 16.21
C GLU A 461 -1.41 7.11 14.87
N LYS A 462 -0.11 7.32 14.64
CA LYS A 462 0.37 7.89 13.38
C LYS A 462 0.14 6.94 12.19
N THR A 463 0.38 5.66 12.37
CA THR A 463 0.12 4.62 11.36
C THR A 463 -1.36 4.52 11.01
N SER A 464 -2.23 4.73 12.01
CA SER A 464 -3.68 4.68 11.85
C SER A 464 -4.26 5.83 11.03
N GLN A 465 -3.52 6.92 10.83
CA GLN A 465 -3.94 8.02 9.94
C GLN A 465 -4.01 7.59 8.45
N PHE A 466 -3.38 6.47 8.11
CA PHE A 466 -3.15 6.06 6.71
C PHE A 466 -3.77 4.71 6.33
N MET A 467 -4.63 4.14 7.15
CA MET A 467 -5.27 2.82 6.89
C MET A 467 -4.27 1.68 6.67
N THR A 468 -3.13 1.69 7.35
CA THR A 468 -2.05 0.71 7.14
C THR A 468 -1.96 -0.36 8.22
N ILE A 469 -2.86 -0.35 9.21
CA ILE A 469 -2.92 -1.31 10.31
C ILE A 469 -4.37 -1.58 10.71
N THR A 470 -4.66 -2.76 11.26
CA THR A 470 -5.97 -3.10 11.87
C THR A 470 -5.89 -3.09 13.39
N PHE A 471 -7.06 -2.94 14.04
CA PHE A 471 -7.21 -3.08 15.49
C PHE A 471 -8.48 -3.85 15.81
N GLU A 472 -8.51 -4.49 16.98
CA GLU A 472 -9.76 -5.00 17.54
C GLU A 472 -10.68 -3.82 17.88
N CYS A 473 -11.95 -3.96 17.51
CA CYS A 473 -12.97 -2.97 17.80
C CYS A 473 -13.54 -3.16 19.21
N THR A 474 -13.82 -2.07 19.89
CA THR A 474 -14.60 -2.09 21.14
C THR A 474 -16.05 -2.52 20.86
N ASP A 475 -16.78 -2.91 21.87
CA ASP A 475 -18.22 -3.22 21.75
C ASP A 475 -19.03 -2.00 21.30
N LYS A 476 -18.62 -0.80 21.70
CA LYS A 476 -19.21 0.46 21.23
C LYS A 476 -19.10 0.56 19.71
N MET A 477 -17.91 0.37 19.15
CA MET A 477 -17.66 0.41 17.70
C MET A 477 -18.43 -0.67 16.96
N LYS A 478 -18.44 -1.91 17.47
CA LYS A 478 -19.19 -3.04 16.88
C LYS A 478 -20.69 -2.77 16.79
N ASN A 479 -21.25 -2.10 17.80
CA ASN A 479 -22.67 -1.79 17.87
C ASN A 479 -23.08 -0.56 17.04
N GLN A 480 -22.25 0.51 17.05
CA GLN A 480 -22.58 1.79 16.40
C GLN A 480 -22.18 1.82 14.92
N SER A 481 -21.13 1.10 14.54
CA SER A 481 -20.54 1.14 13.20
C SER A 481 -20.28 -0.27 12.63
N PRO A 482 -21.26 -1.19 12.66
CA PRO A 482 -21.06 -2.60 12.26
C PRO A 482 -20.65 -2.78 10.79
N ALA A 483 -20.95 -1.81 9.91
CA ALA A 483 -20.60 -1.89 8.49
C ALA A 483 -19.09 -1.87 8.21
N VAL A 484 -18.27 -1.41 9.16
CA VAL A 484 -16.81 -1.29 9.01
C VAL A 484 -16.04 -2.26 9.89
N VAL A 485 -16.74 -3.13 10.62
CA VAL A 485 -16.15 -4.18 11.47
C VAL A 485 -16.13 -5.50 10.70
N HIS A 486 -14.95 -6.09 10.59
CA HIS A 486 -14.77 -7.38 9.93
C HIS A 486 -15.29 -8.52 10.81
N VAL A 487 -15.50 -9.73 10.23
CA VAL A 487 -16.05 -10.89 10.92
C VAL A 487 -15.19 -11.36 12.10
N ASP A 488 -13.89 -11.04 12.12
CA ASP A 488 -12.97 -11.30 13.24
C ASP A 488 -12.99 -10.21 14.32
N GLY A 489 -13.91 -9.25 14.23
CA GLY A 489 -14.05 -8.14 15.19
C GLY A 489 -13.05 -7.01 15.01
N THR A 490 -12.25 -6.99 13.94
CA THR A 490 -11.27 -5.95 13.67
C THR A 490 -11.75 -4.92 12.65
N ALA A 491 -11.11 -3.73 12.64
CA ALA A 491 -11.28 -2.74 11.59
C ALA A 491 -9.92 -2.11 11.22
N ARG A 492 -9.86 -1.50 10.03
CA ARG A 492 -8.68 -0.80 9.51
C ARG A 492 -8.95 0.72 9.47
N PRO A 493 -8.76 1.44 10.56
CA PRO A 493 -9.16 2.83 10.66
C PRO A 493 -8.27 3.78 9.85
N GLN A 494 -8.88 4.90 9.47
CA GLN A 494 -8.22 6.18 9.29
C GLN A 494 -8.58 7.07 10.48
N LEU A 495 -7.61 7.51 11.26
CA LEU A 495 -7.82 8.56 12.25
C LEU A 495 -7.65 9.91 11.58
N VAL A 496 -8.64 10.79 11.75
CA VAL A 496 -8.60 12.15 11.22
C VAL A 496 -8.65 13.17 12.34
N SER A 497 -7.77 14.19 12.24
CA SER A 497 -7.74 15.33 13.16
C SER A 497 -7.81 16.65 12.38
N GLU A 498 -8.21 17.72 13.05
CA GLU A 498 -8.40 19.03 12.44
C GLU A 498 -7.12 19.59 11.83
N ASN A 499 -5.98 19.37 12.48
CA ASN A 499 -4.68 19.87 12.02
C ASN A 499 -4.13 19.11 10.79
N ILE A 500 -4.64 17.92 10.47
CA ILE A 500 -4.19 17.11 9.32
C ILE A 500 -5.07 17.36 8.10
N ASN A 501 -6.39 17.26 8.26
CA ASN A 501 -7.37 17.52 7.19
C ASN A 501 -8.58 18.27 7.76
N PRO A 502 -8.53 19.61 7.83
CA PRO A 502 -9.57 20.42 8.48
C PRO A 502 -10.97 20.22 7.89
N ARG A 503 -11.06 20.12 6.54
CA ARG A 503 -12.34 19.94 5.84
C ARG A 503 -12.95 18.58 6.16
N TYR A 504 -12.16 17.53 6.06
CA TYR A 504 -12.64 16.17 6.33
C TYR A 504 -13.01 15.99 7.80
N TYR A 505 -12.19 16.51 8.70
CA TYR A 505 -12.49 16.56 10.13
C TYR A 505 -13.83 17.28 10.39
N LYS A 506 -14.07 18.42 9.73
CA LYS A 506 -15.31 19.16 9.86
C LYS A 506 -16.55 18.36 9.42
N ILE A 507 -16.46 17.63 8.31
CA ILE A 507 -17.55 16.73 7.88
C ILE A 507 -17.88 15.73 8.98
N LEU A 508 -16.87 15.07 9.56
CA LEU A 508 -17.08 14.08 10.61
C LEU A 508 -17.61 14.70 11.90
N SER A 509 -17.10 15.86 12.29
CA SER A 509 -17.56 16.58 13.50
C SER A 509 -19.04 16.98 13.36
N GLU A 510 -19.44 17.52 12.21
CA GLU A 510 -20.84 17.84 11.94
C GLU A 510 -21.73 16.58 11.90
N TYR A 511 -21.22 15.48 11.33
CA TYR A 511 -21.92 14.20 11.37
C TYR A 511 -22.06 13.66 12.79
N TYR A 512 -21.00 13.74 13.60
CA TYR A 512 -21.04 13.36 15.02
C TYR A 512 -22.06 14.21 15.81
N ASN A 513 -22.10 15.52 15.56
CA ASN A 513 -23.08 16.42 16.21
C ASN A 513 -24.53 16.03 15.90
N LEU A 514 -24.79 15.48 14.70
CA LEU A 514 -26.13 15.05 14.28
C LEU A 514 -26.50 13.65 14.78
N THR A 515 -25.53 12.75 14.94
CA THR A 515 -25.80 11.31 15.12
C THR A 515 -25.23 10.72 16.42
N GLY A 516 -24.22 11.36 17.02
CA GLY A 516 -23.46 10.80 18.14
C GLY A 516 -22.49 9.69 17.73
N ILE A 517 -22.25 9.46 16.41
CA ILE A 517 -21.39 8.40 15.88
C ILE A 517 -20.10 9.02 15.34
N PRO A 518 -18.91 8.69 15.90
CA PRO A 518 -17.66 9.33 15.52
C PRO A 518 -17.01 8.75 14.24
N SER A 519 -17.65 7.77 13.60
CA SER A 519 -17.09 7.03 12.48
C SER A 519 -18.07 6.91 11.31
N ILE A 520 -17.53 7.01 10.09
CA ILE A 520 -18.25 6.72 8.84
C ILE A 520 -17.40 5.78 7.97
N VAL A 521 -18.02 5.20 6.93
CA VAL A 521 -17.32 4.47 5.87
C VAL A 521 -16.47 5.42 5.05
N ASN A 522 -15.24 5.05 4.77
CA ASN A 522 -14.37 5.66 3.78
C ASN A 522 -13.86 4.61 2.78
N THR A 523 -14.16 4.79 1.50
CA THR A 523 -13.59 3.97 0.43
C THR A 523 -13.14 4.85 -0.74
N SER A 524 -12.30 4.28 -1.63
CA SER A 524 -11.72 5.05 -2.74
C SER A 524 -12.76 5.45 -3.78
N PHE A 525 -12.68 6.69 -4.23
CA PHE A 525 -13.52 7.21 -5.31
C PHE A 525 -12.92 6.81 -6.67
N ASN A 526 -13.37 5.68 -7.18
CA ASN A 526 -13.06 5.14 -8.51
C ASN A 526 -14.01 3.99 -8.83
N MET A 527 -14.22 3.73 -10.11
CA MET A 527 -14.86 2.50 -10.57
C MET A 527 -13.91 1.29 -10.44
N HIS A 528 -14.43 0.07 -10.60
CA HIS A 528 -13.62 -1.16 -10.48
C HIS A 528 -12.44 -1.17 -11.47
N GLU A 529 -11.28 -1.62 -11.00
CA GLU A 529 -10.03 -1.70 -11.77
C GLU A 529 -9.47 -0.35 -12.26
N GLU A 530 -10.11 0.78 -11.96
CA GLU A 530 -9.59 2.11 -12.27
C GLU A 530 -8.71 2.67 -11.15
N PRO A 531 -7.76 3.58 -11.46
CA PRO A 531 -7.11 4.42 -10.46
C PRO A 531 -8.13 5.34 -9.75
N ILE A 532 -7.82 5.78 -8.53
CA ILE A 532 -8.58 6.82 -7.83
C ILE A 532 -8.67 8.06 -8.73
N VAL A 533 -9.81 8.74 -8.76
CA VAL A 533 -10.03 9.96 -9.56
C VAL A 533 -8.98 11.02 -9.24
N CYS A 534 -8.46 11.69 -10.26
CA CYS A 534 -7.41 12.69 -10.12
C CYS A 534 -7.93 14.11 -10.37
N SER A 535 -8.68 14.30 -11.46
CA SER A 535 -9.22 15.60 -11.91
C SER A 535 -10.72 15.73 -11.61
N PRO A 536 -11.27 16.95 -11.66
CA PRO A 536 -12.73 17.16 -11.63
C PRO A 536 -13.45 16.36 -12.70
N ASP A 537 -12.91 16.26 -13.91
CA ASP A 537 -13.48 15.48 -15.01
C ASP A 537 -13.54 13.98 -14.69
N ASP A 538 -12.48 13.42 -14.09
CA ASP A 538 -12.50 12.04 -13.61
C ASP A 538 -13.60 11.83 -12.56
N ALA A 539 -13.74 12.78 -11.62
CA ALA A 539 -14.72 12.70 -10.54
C ALA A 539 -16.16 12.76 -11.08
N ILE A 540 -16.44 13.68 -11.99
CA ILE A 540 -17.76 13.81 -12.64
C ILE A 540 -18.09 12.53 -13.42
N THR A 541 -17.13 12.03 -14.22
CA THR A 541 -17.32 10.81 -15.02
C THR A 541 -17.61 9.60 -14.13
N ALA A 542 -16.80 9.39 -13.09
CA ALA A 542 -16.99 8.28 -12.15
C ALA A 542 -18.30 8.41 -11.36
N PHE A 543 -18.71 9.61 -10.98
CA PHE A 543 -19.97 9.85 -10.31
C PHE A 543 -21.18 9.49 -11.19
N LEU A 544 -21.19 9.97 -12.44
CA LEU A 544 -22.25 9.65 -13.39
C LEU A 544 -22.37 8.15 -13.70
N GLN A 545 -21.23 7.44 -13.72
CA GLN A 545 -21.21 5.99 -13.94
C GLN A 545 -21.69 5.20 -12.72
N SER A 546 -21.38 5.67 -11.51
CA SER A 546 -21.68 4.96 -10.27
C SER A 546 -23.15 5.07 -9.82
N GLU A 547 -23.91 6.04 -10.35
CA GLU A 547 -25.29 6.32 -9.95
C GLU A 547 -25.46 6.45 -8.41
N LEU A 548 -24.52 7.14 -7.76
CA LEU A 548 -24.56 7.42 -6.32
C LEU A 548 -25.39 8.68 -6.03
N ASP A 549 -25.78 8.88 -4.75
CA ASP A 549 -26.74 9.92 -4.38
C ASP A 549 -26.22 11.35 -4.59
N TYR A 550 -24.96 11.62 -4.15
CA TYR A 550 -24.41 12.97 -4.18
C TYR A 550 -22.92 12.98 -4.55
N LEU A 551 -22.51 14.07 -5.25
CA LEU A 551 -21.11 14.43 -5.43
C LEU A 551 -20.86 15.78 -4.76
N ALA A 552 -20.04 15.79 -3.70
CA ALA A 552 -19.48 17.00 -3.12
C ALA A 552 -18.11 17.25 -3.76
N ILE A 553 -17.99 18.27 -4.59
CA ILE A 553 -16.78 18.61 -5.33
C ILE A 553 -16.42 20.09 -5.12
N GLY A 554 -15.28 20.34 -4.45
CA GLY A 554 -14.99 21.68 -3.95
C GLY A 554 -16.11 22.16 -3.01
N ASN A 555 -16.69 23.31 -3.30
CA ASN A 555 -17.85 23.87 -2.58
C ASN A 555 -19.19 23.61 -3.30
N PHE A 556 -19.22 22.72 -4.27
CA PHE A 556 -20.43 22.39 -5.04
C PHE A 556 -20.98 21.04 -4.64
N LEU A 557 -22.31 20.98 -4.47
CA LEU A 557 -23.05 19.74 -4.25
C LEU A 557 -23.88 19.43 -5.50
N VAL A 558 -23.63 18.29 -6.08
CA VAL A 558 -24.38 17.73 -7.21
C VAL A 558 -25.28 16.62 -6.68
N GLU A 559 -26.53 16.61 -7.06
CA GLU A 559 -27.49 15.55 -6.78
C GLU A 559 -27.52 14.56 -7.95
N GLY A 560 -27.40 13.26 -7.64
CA GLY A 560 -27.49 12.22 -8.64
C GLY A 560 -28.90 12.07 -9.19
N ASP A 561 -29.04 11.89 -10.50
CA ASP A 561 -30.29 11.50 -11.11
C ASP A 561 -30.61 10.05 -10.73
N LEU A 562 -31.29 9.85 -9.59
CA LEU A 562 -31.87 8.57 -9.24
C LEU A 562 -32.99 8.29 -10.27
N LYS A 563 -32.68 7.48 -11.28
CA LYS A 563 -33.74 6.88 -12.10
C LYS A 563 -34.60 6.03 -11.17
N ASN A 564 -35.84 6.54 -10.89
CA ASN A 564 -36.88 5.82 -10.16
C ASN A 564 -37.19 4.47 -10.80
#